data_1093100f885f5adf98ac62252e1dcc18
#
_entry.id   1093100f885f5adf98ac62252e1dcc18
#
_cell.length_a   1.000
_cell.length_b   1.000
_cell.length_c   1.000
_cell.angle_alpha   90.00
_cell.angle_beta   90.00
_cell.angle_gamma   90.00
#
_symmetry.space_group_name_H-M   'P 1'
#
loop_
_entity.id
_entity.type
_entity.pdbx_description
1 polymer ?
#
loop_
_entity_poly.entity_id
_entity_poly.type
_entity_poly.pdbx_seq_one_letter_code
_entity_poly.pdbx_strand_id
1 'polypeptide(L)'
;MEGKKIIKQEKYINITEDFMNSIFKFFIEKKELKKGIPYCMKKFSRKSFACSGQSELNRYNILFVPENVYSEKKDVVKTHEYFMDYLKHYGFNYLYVMKKYEMNFYQVYCMISILHEIGHIITMNKSIDIHGYNKIYIESQSEYYYNEFLSGETQMEHYRNIECERIADKKAVRLFNKYEKEIIEFFMKIEIEIREIE
;
A
#
# COMPACT_ATOMS: atom_id res chain seq x y z
N MET A 1 41.78 -25.59 -2.75
CA MET A 1 41.28 -24.31 -2.27
C MET A 1 39.76 -24.36 -2.39
N GLU A 2 39.05 -24.62 -1.27
CA GLU A 2 37.61 -24.57 -1.26
C GLU A 2 37.17 -23.10 -1.35
N GLY A 3 36.48 -22.76 -2.42
CA GLY A 3 35.93 -21.43 -2.59
C GLY A 3 34.88 -21.19 -1.51
N LYS A 4 35.09 -20.21 -0.65
CA LYS A 4 34.06 -19.75 0.29
C LYS A 4 32.84 -19.36 -0.51
N LYS A 5 31.76 -20.16 -0.41
CA LYS A 5 30.41 -19.80 -0.94
C LYS A 5 29.99 -18.51 -0.23
N ILE A 6 29.84 -17.42 -0.96
CA ILE A 6 29.32 -16.17 -0.41
C ILE A 6 27.81 -16.37 -0.29
N ILE A 7 27.35 -16.65 0.93
CA ILE A 7 25.93 -16.73 1.22
C ILE A 7 25.37 -15.30 1.21
N LYS A 8 24.50 -15.02 0.28
CA LYS A 8 23.81 -13.73 0.19
C LYS A 8 22.61 -13.73 1.14
N GLN A 9 22.50 -12.72 1.97
CA GLN A 9 21.34 -12.54 2.87
C GLN A 9 20.38 -11.50 2.28
N GLU A 10 19.11 -11.82 2.24
CA GLU A 10 18.04 -10.87 1.88
C GLU A 10 17.06 -10.67 3.04
N LYS A 11 16.61 -9.41 3.18
CA LYS A 11 15.60 -9.04 4.18
C LYS A 11 14.21 -9.12 3.57
N TYR A 12 13.27 -9.67 4.33
CA TYR A 12 11.87 -9.81 3.92
C TYR A 12 10.94 -9.23 4.97
N ILE A 13 9.91 -8.52 4.54
CA ILE A 13 8.73 -8.23 5.36
C ILE A 13 7.64 -9.21 4.93
N ASN A 14 7.25 -10.09 5.85
CA ASN A 14 6.22 -11.08 5.59
C ASN A 14 4.86 -10.60 6.08
N ILE A 15 4.00 -10.17 5.15
CA ILE A 15 2.60 -9.83 5.44
C ILE A 15 1.79 -11.10 5.25
N THR A 16 1.24 -11.61 6.34
CA THR A 16 0.42 -12.83 6.34
C THR A 16 -1.06 -12.53 6.08
N GLU A 17 -1.83 -13.55 5.68
CA GLU A 17 -3.28 -13.44 5.56
C GLU A 17 -3.94 -13.09 6.89
N ASP A 18 -3.50 -13.69 7.99
CA ASP A 18 -4.03 -13.43 9.34
C ASP A 18 -3.81 -11.97 9.76
N PHE A 19 -2.63 -11.41 9.45
CA PHE A 19 -2.35 -10.00 9.66
C PHE A 19 -3.33 -9.12 8.88
N MET A 20 -3.51 -9.39 7.59
CA MET A 20 -4.42 -8.60 6.75
C MET A 20 -5.89 -8.77 7.15
N ASN A 21 -6.31 -9.97 7.52
CA ASN A 21 -7.66 -10.22 8.02
C ASN A 21 -7.92 -9.42 9.31
N SER A 22 -6.93 -9.30 10.18
CA SER A 22 -7.01 -8.49 11.40
C SER A 22 -7.17 -6.99 11.07
N ILE A 23 -6.44 -6.49 10.07
CA ILE A 23 -6.57 -5.10 9.57
C ILE A 23 -7.95 -4.86 8.97
N PHE A 24 -8.43 -5.75 8.10
CA PHE A 24 -9.76 -5.62 7.51
C PHE A 24 -10.84 -5.63 8.58
N LYS A 25 -10.79 -6.57 9.53
CA LYS A 25 -11.71 -6.65 10.65
C LYS A 25 -11.74 -5.35 11.47
N PHE A 26 -10.55 -4.80 11.80
CA PHE A 26 -10.43 -3.53 12.49
C PHE A 26 -11.17 -2.41 11.74
N PHE A 27 -10.92 -2.23 10.44
CA PHE A 27 -11.57 -1.18 9.67
C PHE A 27 -13.07 -1.41 9.44
N ILE A 28 -13.54 -2.66 9.43
CA ILE A 28 -14.99 -2.99 9.42
C ILE A 28 -15.63 -2.58 10.75
N GLU A 29 -15.01 -2.89 11.88
CA GLU A 29 -15.48 -2.51 13.22
C GLU A 29 -15.51 -0.98 13.40
N LYS A 30 -14.50 -0.28 12.86
CA LYS A 30 -14.48 1.21 12.83
C LYS A 30 -15.42 1.82 11.80
N LYS A 31 -16.18 1.02 11.04
CA LYS A 31 -17.11 1.44 9.97
C LYS A 31 -16.44 2.20 8.81
N GLU A 32 -15.15 2.02 8.61
CA GLU A 32 -14.42 2.56 7.46
C GLU A 32 -14.60 1.65 6.24
N LEU A 33 -14.61 0.34 6.44
CA LEU A 33 -14.94 -0.65 5.42
C LEU A 33 -16.37 -1.16 5.58
N LYS A 34 -17.00 -1.51 4.46
CA LYS A 34 -18.39 -1.95 4.41
C LYS A 34 -18.53 -3.37 4.96
N LYS A 35 -19.43 -3.59 5.91
CA LYS A 35 -19.74 -4.92 6.45
C LYS A 35 -20.46 -5.78 5.40
N GLY A 36 -20.20 -7.10 5.41
CA GLY A 36 -20.90 -8.05 4.55
C GLY A 36 -20.28 -8.22 3.15
N ILE A 37 -19.16 -7.57 2.88
CA ILE A 37 -18.35 -7.79 1.69
C ILE A 37 -17.10 -8.56 2.09
N PRO A 38 -16.72 -9.62 1.39
CA PRO A 38 -15.46 -10.29 1.63
C PRO A 38 -14.27 -9.39 1.26
N TYR A 39 -13.27 -9.36 2.10
CA TYR A 39 -11.96 -8.75 1.85
C TYR A 39 -10.92 -9.85 1.92
N CYS A 40 -10.02 -9.89 0.97
CA CYS A 40 -8.95 -10.88 0.96
C CYS A 40 -7.63 -10.27 0.50
N MET A 41 -6.54 -10.95 0.85
CA MET A 41 -5.21 -10.62 0.39
C MET A 41 -4.76 -11.64 -0.66
N LYS A 42 -3.97 -11.19 -1.64
CA LYS A 42 -3.19 -12.07 -2.54
C LYS A 42 -1.76 -11.56 -2.61
N LYS A 43 -0.80 -12.48 -2.50
CA LYS A 43 0.60 -12.19 -2.80
C LYS A 43 0.83 -12.20 -4.31
N PHE A 44 1.71 -11.33 -4.78
CA PHE A 44 2.08 -11.26 -6.19
C PHE A 44 3.54 -10.81 -6.37
N SER A 45 4.13 -11.13 -7.51
CA SER A 45 5.55 -10.93 -7.79
C SER A 45 5.98 -9.49 -8.04
N ARG A 46 5.05 -8.55 -8.15
CA ARG A 46 5.36 -7.11 -8.31
C ARG A 46 5.88 -6.52 -6.98
N LYS A 47 6.57 -5.38 -7.07
CA LYS A 47 7.19 -4.72 -5.92
C LYS A 47 6.32 -3.63 -5.28
N SER A 48 5.19 -3.29 -5.89
CA SER A 48 4.22 -2.30 -5.41
C SER A 48 2.96 -2.98 -4.90
N PHE A 49 2.32 -2.38 -3.92
CA PHE A 49 0.97 -2.75 -3.52
C PHE A 49 -0.02 -2.39 -4.62
N ALA A 50 -1.17 -3.05 -4.63
CA ALA A 50 -2.28 -2.75 -5.50
C ALA A 50 -3.58 -3.28 -4.90
N CYS A 51 -4.73 -2.82 -5.39
CA CYS A 51 -6.01 -3.40 -5.03
C CYS A 51 -6.90 -3.64 -6.25
N SER A 52 -7.86 -4.53 -6.07
CA SER A 52 -8.97 -4.72 -6.98
C SER A 52 -10.26 -4.48 -6.20
N GLY A 53 -11.10 -3.58 -6.70
CA GLY A 53 -12.32 -3.20 -6.02
C GLY A 53 -13.52 -4.03 -6.42
N GLN A 54 -14.61 -3.77 -5.72
CA GLN A 54 -15.89 -4.36 -5.98
C GLN A 54 -16.52 -3.79 -7.27
N SER A 55 -16.95 -4.71 -8.15
CA SER A 55 -17.97 -4.42 -9.17
C SER A 55 -19.25 -5.19 -8.82
N GLU A 56 -20.37 -4.92 -9.51
CA GLU A 56 -21.59 -5.72 -9.33
C GLU A 56 -21.37 -7.22 -9.55
N LEU A 57 -20.43 -7.56 -10.42
CA LEU A 57 -20.05 -8.94 -10.75
C LEU A 57 -19.10 -9.56 -9.72
N ASN A 58 -18.22 -8.75 -9.11
CA ASN A 58 -17.23 -9.17 -8.14
C ASN A 58 -17.58 -8.61 -6.75
N ARG A 59 -18.18 -9.44 -5.90
CA ARG A 59 -18.61 -9.02 -4.55
C ARG A 59 -17.51 -9.10 -3.49
N TYR A 60 -16.25 -8.98 -3.86
CA TYR A 60 -15.14 -8.98 -2.92
C TYR A 60 -14.08 -7.95 -3.33
N ASN A 61 -13.30 -7.53 -2.35
CA ASN A 61 -12.16 -6.66 -2.56
C ASN A 61 -10.87 -7.44 -2.30
N ILE A 62 -9.92 -7.32 -3.22
CA ILE A 62 -8.61 -7.96 -3.10
C ILE A 62 -7.57 -6.88 -2.90
N LEU A 63 -6.74 -7.03 -1.87
CA LEU A 63 -5.53 -6.28 -1.68
C LEU A 63 -4.35 -7.15 -2.10
N PHE A 64 -3.63 -6.71 -3.11
CA PHE A 64 -2.42 -7.37 -3.59
C PHE A 64 -1.22 -6.86 -2.81
N VAL A 65 -0.50 -7.79 -2.21
CA VAL A 65 0.68 -7.51 -1.39
C VAL A 65 1.91 -8.08 -2.09
N PRO A 66 2.98 -7.29 -2.27
CA PRO A 66 4.21 -7.80 -2.86
C PRO A 66 4.79 -8.93 -2.00
N GLU A 67 5.42 -9.92 -2.65
CA GLU A 67 6.09 -11.02 -1.94
C GLU A 67 7.19 -10.50 -1.01
N ASN A 68 7.89 -9.46 -1.43
CA ASN A 68 8.85 -8.76 -0.60
C ASN A 68 8.79 -7.25 -0.83
N VAL A 69 8.73 -6.50 0.26
CA VAL A 69 8.72 -5.03 0.26
C VAL A 69 10.14 -4.45 0.22
N TYR A 70 11.13 -5.17 0.75
CA TYR A 70 12.51 -4.71 0.75
C TYR A 70 13.10 -4.65 -0.66
N SER A 71 13.88 -3.61 -0.93
CA SER A 71 14.63 -3.48 -2.17
C SER A 71 15.94 -2.73 -1.92
N GLU A 72 17.03 -3.26 -2.44
CA GLU A 72 18.34 -2.57 -2.49
C GLU A 72 18.56 -1.83 -3.83
N LYS A 73 17.62 -1.99 -4.79
CA LYS A 73 17.69 -1.30 -6.08
C LYS A 73 17.40 0.17 -5.91
N LYS A 74 18.36 1.03 -6.24
CA LYS A 74 18.28 2.50 -6.07
C LYS A 74 16.99 3.11 -6.64
N ASP A 75 16.56 2.68 -7.83
CA ASP A 75 15.37 3.24 -8.46
C ASP A 75 14.07 2.89 -7.70
N VAL A 76 14.01 1.67 -7.14
CA VAL A 76 12.87 1.25 -6.31
C VAL A 76 12.84 2.01 -5.00
N VAL A 77 14.00 2.16 -4.34
CA VAL A 77 14.13 2.93 -3.10
C VAL A 77 13.71 4.38 -3.32
N LYS A 78 14.22 5.03 -4.39
CA LYS A 78 13.83 6.40 -4.75
C LYS A 78 12.32 6.55 -4.97
N THR A 79 11.67 5.56 -5.62
CA THR A 79 10.22 5.58 -5.82
C THR A 79 9.48 5.51 -4.49
N HIS A 80 9.95 4.68 -3.57
CA HIS A 80 9.35 4.59 -2.23
C HIS A 80 9.56 5.89 -1.42
N GLU A 81 10.77 6.45 -1.45
CA GLU A 81 11.08 7.73 -0.81
C GLU A 81 10.24 8.87 -1.38
N TYR A 82 10.10 8.95 -2.70
CA TYR A 82 9.26 9.94 -3.36
C TYR A 82 7.81 9.85 -2.88
N PHE A 83 7.23 8.65 -2.84
CA PHE A 83 5.89 8.44 -2.31
C PHE A 83 5.76 8.92 -0.86
N MET A 84 6.68 8.53 0.00
CA MET A 84 6.68 8.93 1.41
C MET A 84 6.83 10.44 1.60
N ASP A 85 7.65 11.09 0.77
CA ASP A 85 7.83 12.54 0.78
C ASP A 85 6.59 13.27 0.24
N TYR A 86 5.96 12.73 -0.79
CA TYR A 86 4.73 13.29 -1.34
C TYR A 86 3.60 13.34 -0.30
N LEU A 87 3.47 12.32 0.53
CA LEU A 87 2.45 12.26 1.58
C LEU A 87 2.60 13.34 2.66
N LYS A 88 3.75 14.00 2.76
CA LYS A 88 3.94 15.17 3.64
C LYS A 88 2.98 16.33 3.29
N HIS A 89 2.59 16.45 2.01
CA HIS A 89 1.60 17.44 1.57
C HIS A 89 0.22 17.22 2.22
N TYR A 90 -0.07 16.01 2.66
CA TYR A 90 -1.30 15.67 3.36
C TYR A 90 -1.14 15.57 4.88
N GLY A 91 0.06 15.92 5.40
CA GLY A 91 0.35 15.92 6.83
C GLY A 91 0.90 14.61 7.39
N PHE A 92 1.35 13.68 6.53
CA PHE A 92 2.03 12.47 6.98
C PHE A 92 3.55 12.67 7.03
N ASN A 93 4.11 12.67 8.23
CA ASN A 93 5.57 12.79 8.43
C ASN A 93 6.15 11.43 8.83
N TYR A 94 6.62 10.68 7.85
CA TYR A 94 7.17 9.34 8.08
C TYR A 94 8.43 9.35 8.96
N LEU A 95 9.28 10.38 8.89
CA LEU A 95 10.47 10.49 9.74
C LEU A 95 10.09 10.66 11.22
N TYR A 96 9.00 11.40 11.49
CA TYR A 96 8.45 11.50 12.84
C TYR A 96 7.92 10.15 13.34
N VAL A 97 7.19 9.41 12.48
CA VAL A 97 6.67 8.08 12.81
C VAL A 97 7.80 7.10 13.10
N MET A 98 8.82 7.05 12.24
CA MET A 98 10.00 6.21 12.44
C MET A 98 10.69 6.50 13.78
N LYS A 99 10.91 7.78 14.09
CA LYS A 99 11.57 8.18 15.33
C LYS A 99 10.71 7.92 16.59
N LYS A 100 9.42 8.24 16.52
CA LYS A 100 8.49 8.13 17.67
C LYS A 100 8.23 6.69 18.07
N TYR A 101 8.16 5.78 17.09
CA TYR A 101 7.78 4.37 17.29
C TYR A 101 8.90 3.38 17.02
N GLU A 102 10.13 3.87 16.81
CA GLU A 102 11.32 3.05 16.53
C GLU A 102 11.13 2.08 15.35
N MET A 103 10.31 2.50 14.37
CA MET A 103 10.05 1.73 13.15
C MET A 103 11.11 2.02 12.08
N ASN A 104 11.46 1.01 11.29
CA ASN A 104 12.30 1.25 10.11
C ASN A 104 11.48 1.79 8.92
N PHE A 105 12.19 2.29 7.90
CA PHE A 105 11.58 2.87 6.70
C PHE A 105 10.58 1.92 6.03
N TYR A 106 10.93 0.65 5.86
CA TYR A 106 10.09 -0.32 5.15
C TYR A 106 8.84 -0.73 5.93
N GLN A 107 8.90 -0.76 7.27
CA GLN A 107 7.70 -0.96 8.08
C GLN A 107 6.71 0.20 7.90
N VAL A 108 7.21 1.45 7.92
CA VAL A 108 6.37 2.64 7.73
C VAL A 108 5.86 2.72 6.28
N TYR A 109 6.69 2.40 5.29
CA TYR A 109 6.29 2.33 3.89
C TYR A 109 5.21 1.28 3.67
N CYS A 110 5.38 0.08 4.22
CA CYS A 110 4.40 -1.00 4.16
C CYS A 110 3.06 -0.58 4.77
N MET A 111 3.11 0.03 5.95
CA MET A 111 1.94 0.53 6.66
C MET A 111 1.15 1.52 5.80
N ILE A 112 1.79 2.57 5.32
CA ILE A 112 1.09 3.63 4.59
C ILE A 112 0.62 3.15 3.21
N SER A 113 1.36 2.23 2.57
CA SER A 113 0.95 1.61 1.30
C SER A 113 -0.31 0.76 1.46
N ILE A 114 -0.41 -0.04 2.52
CA ILE A 114 -1.64 -0.79 2.81
C ILE A 114 -2.81 0.15 3.09
N LEU A 115 -2.60 1.24 3.83
CA LEU A 115 -3.63 2.24 4.07
C LEU A 115 -4.06 2.95 2.78
N HIS A 116 -3.14 3.18 1.85
CA HIS A 116 -3.41 3.73 0.53
C HIS A 116 -4.34 2.80 -0.28
N GLU A 117 -4.01 1.51 -0.34
CA GLU A 117 -4.87 0.52 -1.03
C GLU A 117 -6.25 0.39 -0.37
N ILE A 118 -6.32 0.43 0.95
CA ILE A 118 -7.60 0.51 1.69
C ILE A 118 -8.35 1.80 1.31
N GLY A 119 -7.65 2.90 1.10
CA GLY A 119 -8.20 4.16 0.61
C GLY A 119 -8.90 4.01 -0.74
N HIS A 120 -8.28 3.27 -1.68
CA HIS A 120 -8.90 2.90 -2.96
C HIS A 120 -10.16 2.06 -2.75
N ILE A 121 -10.09 1.01 -1.94
CA ILE A 121 -11.24 0.14 -1.64
C ILE A 121 -12.42 0.94 -1.07
N ILE A 122 -12.16 1.85 -0.12
CA ILE A 122 -13.19 2.72 0.46
C ILE A 122 -13.82 3.60 -0.64
N THR A 123 -13.03 4.13 -1.56
CA THR A 123 -13.50 4.97 -2.66
C THR A 123 -14.36 4.18 -3.62
N MET A 124 -13.88 3.00 -4.04
CA MET A 124 -14.62 2.11 -4.92
C MET A 124 -15.97 1.71 -4.32
N ASN A 125 -15.99 1.36 -3.04
CA ASN A 125 -17.22 0.94 -2.36
C ASN A 125 -18.26 2.06 -2.17
N LYS A 126 -17.85 3.33 -2.22
CA LYS A 126 -18.74 4.49 -2.04
C LYS A 126 -19.21 5.12 -3.34
N SER A 127 -18.47 4.94 -4.41
CA SER A 127 -18.64 5.70 -5.66
C SER A 127 -19.12 4.83 -6.82
N ILE A 128 -19.75 3.68 -6.53
CA ILE A 128 -20.31 2.80 -7.56
C ILE A 128 -21.62 3.44 -8.04
N ASP A 129 -21.74 3.67 -9.33
CA ASP A 129 -22.96 4.16 -9.98
C ASP A 129 -24.01 3.04 -10.19
N ILE A 130 -25.15 3.39 -10.79
CA ILE A 130 -26.26 2.47 -11.06
C ILE A 130 -25.90 1.33 -12.04
N HIS A 131 -24.78 1.45 -12.75
CA HIS A 131 -24.27 0.44 -13.68
C HIS A 131 -23.13 -0.42 -13.05
N GLY A 132 -22.84 -0.24 -11.77
CA GLY A 132 -21.77 -0.96 -11.08
C GLY A 132 -20.35 -0.43 -11.36
N TYR A 133 -20.22 0.73 -12.00
CA TYR A 133 -18.93 1.34 -12.33
C TYR A 133 -18.55 2.42 -11.33
N ASN A 134 -17.26 2.48 -11.03
CA ASN A 134 -16.71 3.60 -10.26
C ASN A 134 -16.26 4.70 -11.23
N LYS A 135 -17.01 5.78 -11.29
CA LYS A 135 -16.78 6.90 -12.21
C LYS A 135 -15.36 7.47 -12.10
N ILE A 136 -14.85 7.64 -10.88
CA ILE A 136 -13.50 8.19 -10.65
C ILE A 136 -12.43 7.31 -11.30
N TYR A 137 -12.56 5.99 -11.17
CA TYR A 137 -11.60 5.04 -11.78
C TYR A 137 -11.70 5.02 -13.30
N ILE A 138 -12.91 5.11 -13.85
CA ILE A 138 -13.12 5.18 -15.30
C ILE A 138 -12.48 6.46 -15.87
N GLU A 139 -12.73 7.59 -15.24
CA GLU A 139 -12.15 8.89 -15.62
C GLU A 139 -10.62 8.91 -15.50
N SER A 140 -10.07 8.17 -14.55
CA SER A 140 -8.62 8.06 -14.35
C SER A 140 -7.91 7.14 -15.34
N GLN A 141 -8.63 6.35 -16.15
CA GLN A 141 -7.98 5.40 -17.09
C GLN A 141 -7.12 6.10 -18.15
N SER A 142 -7.56 7.23 -18.69
CA SER A 142 -6.78 8.00 -19.65
C SER A 142 -5.49 8.56 -19.02
N GLU A 143 -5.55 8.97 -17.76
CA GLU A 143 -4.41 9.50 -17.03
C GLU A 143 -3.38 8.42 -16.74
N TYR A 144 -3.80 7.20 -16.37
CA TYR A 144 -2.90 6.05 -16.23
C TYR A 144 -2.23 5.70 -17.54
N TYR A 145 -3.00 5.67 -18.64
CA TYR A 145 -2.44 5.41 -19.96
C TYR A 145 -1.42 6.47 -20.36
N TYR A 146 -1.72 7.76 -20.14
CA TYR A 146 -0.77 8.83 -20.41
C TYR A 146 0.49 8.70 -19.54
N ASN A 147 0.36 8.29 -18.29
CA ASN A 147 1.49 8.12 -17.38
C ASN A 147 2.52 7.09 -17.87
N GLU A 148 2.11 6.10 -18.67
CA GLU A 148 3.02 5.10 -19.25
C GLU A 148 4.03 5.70 -20.25
N PHE A 149 3.73 6.87 -20.81
CA PHE A 149 4.63 7.58 -21.72
C PHE A 149 5.61 8.53 -21.00
N LEU A 150 5.43 8.72 -19.71
CA LEU A 150 6.30 9.54 -18.89
C LEU A 150 7.41 8.71 -18.26
N SER A 151 8.45 9.35 -17.76
CA SER A 151 9.56 8.68 -17.08
C SER A 151 10.12 9.49 -15.93
N GLY A 152 10.83 8.81 -15.02
CA GLY A 152 11.52 9.44 -13.90
C GLY A 152 10.59 10.20 -12.96
N GLU A 153 11.03 11.36 -12.51
CA GLU A 153 10.30 12.20 -11.55
C GLU A 153 8.97 12.71 -12.12
N THR A 154 8.93 13.06 -13.41
CA THR A 154 7.69 13.50 -14.08
C THR A 154 6.62 12.42 -14.06
N GLN A 155 7.01 11.16 -14.28
CA GLN A 155 6.09 10.03 -14.19
C GLN A 155 5.55 9.86 -12.77
N MET A 156 6.42 9.95 -11.77
CA MET A 156 6.03 9.80 -10.37
C MET A 156 5.11 10.92 -9.91
N GLU A 157 5.40 12.16 -10.30
CA GLU A 157 4.57 13.33 -9.99
C GLU A 157 3.20 13.22 -10.66
N HIS A 158 3.15 12.91 -11.96
CA HIS A 158 1.90 12.72 -12.68
C HIS A 158 1.05 11.62 -12.05
N TYR A 159 1.65 10.45 -11.74
CA TYR A 159 0.95 9.34 -11.10
C TYR A 159 0.27 9.75 -9.79
N ARG A 160 0.96 10.49 -8.91
CA ARG A 160 0.38 10.96 -7.65
C ARG A 160 -0.72 12.00 -7.82
N ASN A 161 -0.76 12.68 -8.97
CA ASN A 161 -1.80 13.67 -9.29
C ASN A 161 -3.03 13.06 -9.97
N ILE A 162 -3.00 11.80 -10.40
CA ILE A 162 -4.19 11.08 -10.88
C ILE A 162 -5.25 11.10 -9.77
N GLU A 163 -6.48 11.45 -10.11
CA GLU A 163 -7.55 11.74 -9.13
C GLU A 163 -7.79 10.60 -8.15
N CYS A 164 -7.85 9.35 -8.62
CA CYS A 164 -8.07 8.20 -7.72
C CYS A 164 -6.89 7.95 -6.79
N GLU A 165 -5.64 8.16 -7.25
CA GLU A 165 -4.44 8.05 -6.42
C GLU A 165 -4.41 9.13 -5.34
N ARG A 166 -4.67 10.38 -5.75
CA ARG A 166 -4.75 11.53 -4.84
C ARG A 166 -5.80 11.36 -3.74
N ILE A 167 -6.96 10.77 -4.08
CA ILE A 167 -8.00 10.47 -3.10
C ILE A 167 -7.54 9.36 -2.15
N ALA A 168 -6.89 8.32 -2.66
CA ALA A 168 -6.37 7.23 -1.84
C ALA A 168 -5.29 7.71 -0.88
N ASP A 169 -4.36 8.56 -1.33
CA ASP A 169 -3.32 9.19 -0.50
C ASP A 169 -3.94 9.98 0.67
N LYS A 170 -4.90 10.86 0.38
CA LYS A 170 -5.62 11.63 1.42
C LYS A 170 -6.33 10.72 2.42
N LYS A 171 -6.95 9.63 1.95
CA LYS A 171 -7.61 8.68 2.83
C LYS A 171 -6.63 7.90 3.68
N ALA A 172 -5.50 7.46 3.12
CA ALA A 172 -4.45 6.79 3.87
C ALA A 172 -3.98 7.64 5.06
N VAL A 173 -3.64 8.90 4.80
CA VAL A 173 -3.20 9.84 5.84
C VAL A 173 -4.31 10.12 6.86
N ARG A 174 -5.57 10.29 6.41
CA ARG A 174 -6.72 10.45 7.30
C ARG A 174 -6.91 9.24 8.21
N LEU A 175 -6.83 8.02 7.67
CA LEU A 175 -6.95 6.79 8.44
C LEU A 175 -5.84 6.68 9.48
N PHE A 176 -4.60 6.95 9.07
CA PHE A 176 -3.47 6.97 9.98
C PHE A 176 -3.68 7.97 11.11
N ASN A 177 -3.94 9.24 10.82
CA ASN A 177 -4.13 10.28 11.83
C ASN A 177 -5.30 9.99 12.79
N LYS A 178 -6.35 9.32 12.31
CA LYS A 178 -7.52 8.98 13.11
C LYS A 178 -7.29 7.80 14.05
N TYR A 179 -6.48 6.83 13.62
CA TYR A 179 -6.27 5.56 14.32
C TYR A 179 -4.77 5.27 14.54
N GLU A 180 -3.96 6.30 14.73
CA GLU A 180 -2.49 6.20 14.76
C GLU A 180 -2.00 5.09 15.70
N LYS A 181 -2.48 5.06 16.95
CA LYS A 181 -2.02 4.10 17.95
C LYS A 181 -2.34 2.66 17.55
N GLU A 182 -3.59 2.39 17.20
CA GLU A 182 -4.04 1.06 16.85
C GLU A 182 -3.34 0.55 15.57
N ILE A 183 -3.16 1.42 14.58
CA ILE A 183 -2.45 1.08 13.33
C ILE A 183 -0.98 0.75 13.64
N ILE A 184 -0.30 1.56 14.42
CA ILE A 184 1.08 1.29 14.82
C ILE A 184 1.20 -0.04 15.56
N GLU A 185 0.29 -0.36 16.48
CA GLU A 185 0.28 -1.65 17.19
C GLU A 185 0.19 -2.86 16.25
N PHE A 186 -0.53 -2.75 15.13
CA PHE A 186 -0.54 -3.78 14.10
C PHE A 186 0.83 -3.91 13.43
N PHE A 187 1.38 -2.80 12.97
CA PHE A 187 2.58 -2.82 12.13
C PHE A 187 3.89 -3.02 12.88
N MET A 188 3.93 -2.74 14.18
CA MET A 188 5.06 -3.12 15.04
C MET A 188 5.20 -4.64 15.22
N LYS A 189 4.13 -5.40 15.00
CA LYS A 189 4.15 -6.88 15.07
C LYS A 189 4.65 -7.55 13.80
N ILE A 190 4.89 -6.78 12.73
CA ILE A 190 5.43 -7.34 11.49
C ILE A 190 6.90 -7.67 11.69
N GLU A 191 7.22 -8.94 11.55
CA GLU A 191 8.58 -9.44 11.64
C GLU A 191 9.35 -9.20 10.35
N ILE A 192 10.64 -8.88 10.51
CA ILE A 192 11.60 -8.79 9.42
C ILE A 192 12.39 -10.09 9.43
N GLU A 193 12.17 -10.91 8.43
CA GLU A 193 12.91 -12.14 8.24
C GLU A 193 14.20 -11.87 7.45
N ILE A 194 15.28 -12.55 7.84
CA ILE A 194 16.52 -12.59 7.06
C ILE A 194 16.60 -13.99 6.46
N ARG A 195 16.60 -14.08 5.13
CA ARG A 195 16.73 -15.36 4.40
C ARG A 195 18.07 -15.45 3.74
N GLU A 196 18.70 -16.61 3.84
CA GLU A 196 19.89 -16.95 3.07
C GLU A 196 19.47 -17.39 1.67
N ILE A 197 20.13 -16.83 0.65
CA ILE A 197 19.90 -17.18 -0.74
C ILE A 197 21.13 -17.91 -1.25
N GLU A 198 20.92 -19.08 -1.86
CA GLU A 198 21.97 -19.89 -2.49
C GLU A 198 22.48 -19.29 -3.80
#